data_e2536caeb0fcfdf8bd7ba3c303863db7
#
_entry.id   e2536caeb0fcfdf8bd7ba3c303863db7
#
_cell.length_a   1.000
_cell.length_b   1.000
_cell.length_c   1.000
_cell.angle_alpha   90.00
_cell.angle_beta   90.00
_cell.angle_gamma   90.00
#
_symmetry.space_group_name_H-M   'P 1'
#
loop_
_entity.id
_entity.type
_entity.pdbx_description
1 polymer ?
#
loop_
_entity_poly.entity_id
_entity_poly.type
_entity_poly.pdbx_seq_one_letter_code
_entity_poly.pdbx_strand_id
1 'polypeptide(L)'
;MTQTIPAKKNFFNQNVDLMNGPIFKSLFIFMLPIFVSNLFQQLYNTVDTMIVGNVLGDTALAAIGSCGSIYELLVGFGIGIGNGLAIVAARSYGAQDEDLLKKTVAGSLVIGFLSSLCITLAGLVGLHPLLVLLDTPAEILEEAYSYILIIDVGVLVMFAYNLCAGLLRAIGNSFMPLIFLLISSGLNVALDLVFIAVVGMGVKGAAVATVISQGVSVVLCIFYVLRKTRVLVPERKHFQVGRKLYWDLFSQSISMGLMSSIVSAGSVVLQYGINGLGTLVIAGHTAARKMFAFTDMPLIAMANAGSTFVSQNYGANHPDRVRKGMREIYLYSVVVAVLAVLLMNVGAEWMVKLISGSSEAVVLENGAKYLVWNAPFYAVLGVLLSTRYALQSLGQKVLPLFSSVIEFVGKILFVLLFIPRFAYDAVILCEPIIWCFMTIELVWVYLYDPFVFPKKAKN
;
A
#
# COMPACT_ATOMS: atom_id res chain seq x y z
N MET A 1 -43.02 2.82 -22.50
CA MET A 1 -42.55 1.87 -21.44
C MET A 1 -41.63 0.86 -22.11
N THR A 2 -40.36 1.15 -22.19
CA THR A 2 -39.33 0.24 -22.71
C THR A 2 -38.76 -0.51 -21.51
N GLN A 3 -39.13 -1.78 -21.32
CA GLN A 3 -38.53 -2.68 -20.35
C GLN A 3 -37.09 -2.91 -20.73
N THR A 4 -36.18 -2.30 -20.00
CA THR A 4 -34.75 -2.67 -20.01
C THR A 4 -34.60 -4.06 -19.43
N ILE A 5 -34.31 -5.04 -20.28
CA ILE A 5 -33.92 -6.39 -19.88
C ILE A 5 -32.66 -6.29 -19.01
N PRO A 6 -32.63 -6.80 -17.77
CA PRO A 6 -31.44 -6.78 -16.95
C PRO A 6 -30.37 -7.64 -17.63
N ALA A 7 -29.28 -7.02 -18.05
CA ALA A 7 -28.14 -7.72 -18.61
C ALA A 7 -27.68 -8.79 -17.58
N LYS A 8 -27.60 -10.07 -18.00
CA LYS A 8 -27.02 -11.15 -17.20
C LYS A 8 -25.67 -10.70 -16.67
N LYS A 9 -25.53 -10.57 -15.36
CA LYS A 9 -24.25 -10.28 -14.70
C LYS A 9 -23.29 -11.41 -15.01
N ASN A 10 -22.43 -11.22 -15.99
CA ASN A 10 -21.31 -12.12 -16.22
C ASN A 10 -20.37 -12.01 -15.02
N PHE A 11 -19.96 -13.13 -14.45
CA PHE A 11 -19.05 -13.23 -13.31
C PHE A 11 -17.77 -12.38 -13.47
N PHE A 12 -17.32 -12.12 -14.69
CA PHE A 12 -16.15 -11.34 -15.04
C PHE A 12 -16.40 -9.83 -15.27
N ASN A 13 -17.63 -9.35 -15.15
CA ASN A 13 -17.98 -7.95 -15.44
C ASN A 13 -18.65 -7.30 -14.23
N GLN A 14 -18.00 -7.40 -13.06
CA GLN A 14 -18.50 -6.87 -11.80
C GLN A 14 -17.85 -5.52 -11.47
N ASN A 15 -18.17 -4.48 -12.26
CA ASN A 15 -17.89 -3.13 -11.82
C ASN A 15 -18.89 -2.76 -10.73
N VAL A 16 -18.36 -2.37 -9.56
CA VAL A 16 -19.17 -1.88 -8.44
C VAL A 16 -19.52 -0.42 -8.72
N ASP A 17 -20.82 -0.10 -8.68
CA ASP A 17 -21.26 1.29 -8.79
C ASP A 17 -21.05 2.01 -7.46
N LEU A 18 -19.99 2.84 -7.43
CA LEU A 18 -19.64 3.66 -6.27
C LEU A 18 -20.32 5.04 -6.32
N MET A 19 -20.92 5.43 -7.45
CA MET A 19 -21.53 6.74 -7.62
C MET A 19 -23.02 6.77 -7.28
N ASN A 20 -23.77 5.71 -7.59
CA ASN A 20 -25.24 5.71 -7.44
C ASN A 20 -25.73 4.62 -6.46
N GLY A 21 -24.95 3.57 -6.21
CA GLY A 21 -25.32 2.45 -5.35
C GLY A 21 -25.46 2.80 -3.86
N PRO A 22 -26.00 1.89 -3.03
CA PRO A 22 -25.98 2.02 -1.56
C PRO A 22 -24.56 2.11 -1.05
N ILE A 23 -24.23 3.17 -0.31
CA ILE A 23 -22.83 3.56 -0.03
C ILE A 23 -22.07 2.43 0.66
N PHE A 24 -22.49 2.01 1.85
CA PHE A 24 -21.79 0.98 2.63
C PHE A 24 -21.66 -0.35 1.88
N LYS A 25 -22.75 -0.80 1.25
CA LYS A 25 -22.76 -2.06 0.49
C LYS A 25 -21.78 -2.02 -0.68
N SER A 26 -21.78 -0.91 -1.44
CA SER A 26 -20.86 -0.73 -2.56
C SER A 26 -19.40 -0.66 -2.09
N LEU A 27 -19.11 0.11 -1.03
CA LEU A 27 -17.79 0.19 -0.40
C LEU A 27 -17.32 -1.19 0.08
N PHE A 28 -18.16 -1.93 0.79
CA PHE A 28 -17.80 -3.23 1.35
C PHE A 28 -17.53 -4.27 0.25
N ILE A 29 -18.41 -4.35 -0.78
CA ILE A 29 -18.22 -5.26 -1.91
C ILE A 29 -16.94 -4.89 -2.70
N PHE A 30 -16.65 -3.60 -2.84
CA PHE A 30 -15.45 -3.15 -3.54
C PHE A 30 -14.17 -3.37 -2.73
N MET A 31 -14.24 -3.20 -1.40
CA MET A 31 -13.13 -3.40 -0.47
C MET A 31 -12.73 -4.87 -0.35
N LEU A 32 -13.68 -5.80 -0.39
CA LEU A 32 -13.42 -7.21 -0.11
C LEU A 32 -12.36 -7.84 -1.03
N PRO A 33 -12.39 -7.66 -2.37
CA PRO A 33 -11.30 -8.14 -3.24
C PRO A 33 -9.95 -7.46 -2.94
N ILE A 34 -9.93 -6.20 -2.51
CA ILE A 34 -8.71 -5.49 -2.13
C ILE A 34 -8.13 -6.11 -0.85
N PHE A 35 -8.97 -6.37 0.15
CA PHE A 35 -8.56 -7.05 1.37
C PHE A 35 -7.98 -8.44 1.10
N VAL A 36 -8.68 -9.23 0.29
CA VAL A 36 -8.20 -10.57 -0.11
C VAL A 36 -6.88 -10.48 -0.89
N SER A 37 -6.73 -9.48 -1.78
CA SER A 37 -5.45 -9.23 -2.49
C SER A 37 -4.30 -8.94 -1.53
N ASN A 38 -4.51 -8.08 -0.53
CA ASN A 38 -3.50 -7.75 0.47
C ASN A 38 -3.11 -8.99 1.29
N LEU A 39 -4.09 -9.80 1.68
CA LEU A 39 -3.86 -11.04 2.42
C LEU A 39 -3.03 -12.03 1.60
N PHE A 40 -3.39 -12.27 0.34
CA PHE A 40 -2.64 -13.16 -0.54
C PHE A 40 -1.23 -12.63 -0.84
N GLN A 41 -1.07 -11.31 -0.98
CA GLN A 41 0.23 -10.69 -1.16
C GLN A 41 1.14 -10.92 0.06
N GLN A 42 0.62 -10.80 1.27
CA GLN A 42 1.37 -11.09 2.49
C GLN A 42 1.72 -12.57 2.61
N LEU A 43 0.79 -13.46 2.24
CA LEU A 43 1.03 -14.89 2.27
C LEU A 43 2.11 -15.31 1.27
N TYR A 44 2.06 -14.84 0.02
CA TYR A 44 3.07 -15.22 -0.96
C TYR A 44 4.46 -14.66 -0.60
N ASN A 45 4.57 -13.44 -0.07
CA ASN A 45 5.84 -12.90 0.43
C ASN A 45 6.44 -13.79 1.54
N THR A 46 5.57 -14.34 2.39
CA THR A 46 5.99 -15.27 3.44
C THR A 46 6.48 -16.59 2.85
N VAL A 47 5.75 -17.15 1.87
CA VAL A 47 6.13 -18.40 1.19
C VAL A 47 7.45 -18.24 0.43
N ASP A 48 7.64 -17.12 -0.30
CA ASP A 48 8.90 -16.79 -0.98
C ASP A 48 10.09 -16.79 0.00
N THR A 49 9.94 -16.08 1.12
CA THR A 49 10.95 -16.05 2.20
C THR A 49 11.23 -17.45 2.76
N MET A 50 10.19 -18.28 2.93
CA MET A 50 10.34 -19.67 3.41
C MET A 50 11.06 -20.55 2.39
N ILE A 51 10.79 -20.43 1.10
CA ILE A 51 11.48 -21.17 0.04
C ILE A 51 12.97 -20.81 0.04
N VAL A 52 13.30 -19.52 0.07
CA VAL A 52 14.69 -19.05 0.12
C VAL A 52 15.40 -19.60 1.36
N GLY A 53 14.81 -19.44 2.53
CA GLY A 53 15.42 -19.89 3.80
C GLY A 53 15.63 -21.41 3.87
N ASN A 54 14.65 -22.18 3.41
CA ASN A 54 14.74 -23.66 3.48
C ASN A 54 15.66 -24.27 2.41
N VAL A 55 15.78 -23.64 1.24
CA VAL A 55 16.57 -24.20 0.12
C VAL A 55 17.99 -23.64 0.07
N LEU A 56 18.16 -22.35 0.32
CA LEU A 56 19.45 -21.66 0.24
C LEU A 56 20.13 -21.43 1.60
N GLY A 57 19.35 -21.53 2.69
CA GLY A 57 19.86 -21.36 4.05
C GLY A 57 19.93 -19.92 4.53
N ASP A 58 20.49 -19.75 5.73
CA ASP A 58 20.44 -18.50 6.50
C ASP A 58 21.20 -17.34 5.83
N THR A 59 22.30 -17.62 5.14
CA THR A 59 23.11 -16.60 4.46
C THR A 59 22.33 -15.90 3.34
N ALA A 60 21.62 -16.69 2.53
CA ALA A 60 20.77 -16.14 1.47
C ALA A 60 19.57 -15.35 2.03
N LEU A 61 18.99 -15.86 3.12
CA LEU A 61 17.92 -15.16 3.84
C LEU A 61 18.41 -13.82 4.41
N ALA A 62 19.63 -13.79 4.97
CA ALA A 62 20.26 -12.55 5.45
C ALA A 62 20.54 -11.56 4.31
N ALA A 63 20.97 -12.04 3.14
CA ALA A 63 21.20 -11.21 1.96
C ALA A 63 19.91 -10.51 1.49
N ILE A 64 18.79 -11.25 1.38
CA ILE A 64 17.48 -10.66 1.04
C ILE A 64 17.00 -9.72 2.15
N GLY A 65 17.16 -10.12 3.41
CA GLY A 65 16.78 -9.31 4.57
C GLY A 65 17.49 -7.97 4.63
N SER A 66 18.78 -7.91 4.29
CA SER A 66 19.57 -6.67 4.23
C SER A 66 19.04 -5.69 3.16
N CYS A 67 18.39 -6.20 2.11
CA CYS A 67 17.76 -5.39 1.07
C CYS A 67 16.37 -4.87 1.45
N GLY A 68 15.76 -5.33 2.56
CA GLY A 68 14.36 -5.07 2.90
C GLY A 68 14.00 -3.60 2.90
N SER A 69 14.78 -2.75 3.56
CA SER A 69 14.55 -1.30 3.61
C SER A 69 14.69 -0.63 2.25
N ILE A 70 15.64 -1.08 1.43
CA ILE A 70 15.84 -0.57 0.07
C ILE A 70 14.66 -0.99 -0.82
N TYR A 71 14.25 -2.25 -0.71
CA TYR A 71 13.08 -2.79 -1.41
C TYR A 71 11.81 -1.99 -1.08
N GLU A 72 11.53 -1.77 0.22
CA GLU A 72 10.37 -0.99 0.66
C GLU A 72 10.42 0.44 0.12
N LEU A 73 11.60 1.06 0.07
CA LEU A 73 11.74 2.42 -0.44
C LEU A 73 11.50 2.48 -1.95
N LEU A 74 12.10 1.60 -2.74
CA LEU A 74 11.96 1.56 -4.20
C LEU A 74 10.54 1.16 -4.61
N VAL A 75 10.07 0.03 -4.10
CA VAL A 75 8.76 -0.54 -4.48
C VAL A 75 7.64 0.28 -3.87
N GLY A 76 7.77 0.72 -2.60
CA GLY A 76 6.80 1.57 -1.92
C GLY A 76 6.62 2.93 -2.61
N PHE A 77 7.71 3.55 -3.06
CA PHE A 77 7.65 4.77 -3.86
C PHE A 77 6.90 4.54 -5.19
N GLY A 78 7.22 3.45 -5.89
CA GLY A 78 6.55 3.05 -7.13
C GLY A 78 5.05 2.79 -6.95
N ILE A 79 4.67 2.07 -5.88
CA ILE A 79 3.25 1.85 -5.51
C ILE A 79 2.56 3.18 -5.22
N GLY A 80 3.20 4.07 -4.49
CA GLY A 80 2.69 5.41 -4.19
C GLY A 80 2.40 6.19 -5.47
N ILE A 81 3.35 6.23 -6.42
CA ILE A 81 3.15 6.86 -7.73
C ILE A 81 1.94 6.25 -8.45
N GLY A 82 1.85 4.92 -8.53
CA GLY A 82 0.75 4.21 -9.19
C GLY A 82 -0.61 4.55 -8.56
N ASN A 83 -0.69 4.60 -7.23
CA ASN A 83 -1.90 4.98 -6.51
C ASN A 83 -2.29 6.44 -6.78
N GLY A 84 -1.33 7.36 -6.82
CA GLY A 84 -1.56 8.76 -7.17
C GLY A 84 -2.17 8.93 -8.56
N LEU A 85 -1.63 8.22 -9.56
CA LEU A 85 -2.16 8.20 -10.92
C LEU A 85 -3.58 7.60 -10.97
N ALA A 86 -3.84 6.53 -10.22
CA ALA A 86 -5.15 5.90 -10.14
C ALA A 86 -6.21 6.83 -9.52
N ILE A 87 -5.85 7.67 -8.54
CA ILE A 87 -6.74 8.69 -7.96
C ILE A 87 -7.20 9.68 -9.05
N VAL A 88 -6.29 10.18 -9.88
CA VAL A 88 -6.65 11.11 -10.98
C VAL A 88 -7.53 10.41 -12.01
N ALA A 89 -7.23 9.14 -12.33
CA ALA A 89 -8.06 8.34 -13.22
C ALA A 89 -9.48 8.11 -12.66
N ALA A 90 -9.60 7.83 -11.36
CA ALA A 90 -10.89 7.67 -10.70
C ALA A 90 -11.71 8.97 -10.70
N ARG A 91 -11.06 10.13 -10.52
CA ARG A 91 -11.71 11.45 -10.66
C ARG A 91 -12.21 11.67 -12.08
N SER A 92 -11.39 11.35 -13.08
CA SER A 92 -11.76 11.49 -14.50
C SER A 92 -12.92 10.56 -14.88
N TYR A 93 -12.91 9.33 -14.34
CA TYR A 93 -14.03 8.39 -14.51
C TYR A 93 -15.31 8.90 -13.85
N GLY A 94 -15.21 9.45 -12.63
CA GLY A 94 -16.34 10.06 -11.92
C GLY A 94 -16.96 11.25 -12.65
N ALA A 95 -16.15 12.04 -13.35
CA ALA A 95 -16.62 13.14 -14.20
C ALA A 95 -17.41 12.66 -15.43
N GLN A 96 -17.46 11.34 -15.71
CA GLN A 96 -18.13 10.72 -16.86
C GLN A 96 -17.65 11.28 -18.21
N ASP A 97 -16.43 11.78 -18.26
CA ASP A 97 -15.76 12.29 -19.46
C ASP A 97 -14.76 11.24 -19.96
N GLU A 98 -15.15 10.51 -21.01
CA GLU A 98 -14.32 9.43 -21.58
C GLU A 98 -13.03 9.97 -22.22
N ASP A 99 -13.08 11.15 -22.87
CA ASP A 99 -11.90 11.76 -23.48
C ASP A 99 -10.89 12.18 -22.40
N LEU A 100 -11.37 12.79 -21.30
CA LEU A 100 -10.54 13.12 -20.14
C LEU A 100 -9.94 11.87 -19.52
N LEU A 101 -10.71 10.80 -19.33
CA LEU A 101 -10.22 9.53 -18.78
C LEU A 101 -9.12 8.93 -19.66
N LYS A 102 -9.31 8.87 -20.96
CA LYS A 102 -8.31 8.36 -21.92
C LYS A 102 -7.03 9.21 -21.94
N LYS A 103 -7.17 10.55 -21.85
CA LYS A 103 -6.03 11.45 -21.68
C LYS A 103 -5.30 11.22 -20.35
N THR A 104 -6.07 11.00 -19.26
CA THR A 104 -5.50 10.65 -17.96
C THR A 104 -4.71 9.35 -18.01
N VAL A 105 -5.26 8.31 -18.66
CA VAL A 105 -4.55 7.04 -18.85
C VAL A 105 -3.28 7.24 -19.69
N ALA A 106 -3.35 7.97 -20.81
CA ALA A 106 -2.18 8.26 -21.64
C ALA A 106 -1.09 9.01 -20.87
N GLY A 107 -1.46 10.06 -20.11
CA GLY A 107 -0.55 10.79 -19.24
C GLY A 107 0.05 9.91 -18.12
N SER A 108 -0.75 9.01 -17.56
CA SER A 108 -0.29 8.07 -16.53
C SER A 108 0.73 7.07 -17.07
N LEU A 109 0.56 6.59 -18.30
CA LEU A 109 1.55 5.72 -18.97
C LEU A 109 2.88 6.44 -19.17
N VAL A 110 2.85 7.71 -19.61
CA VAL A 110 4.06 8.51 -19.82
C VAL A 110 4.78 8.79 -18.49
N ILE A 111 4.05 9.30 -17.48
CA ILE A 111 4.64 9.61 -16.16
C ILE A 111 5.17 8.34 -15.52
N GLY A 112 4.41 7.24 -15.59
CA GLY A 112 4.82 5.97 -15.03
C GLY A 112 6.07 5.40 -15.66
N PHE A 113 6.15 5.43 -16.98
CA PHE A 113 7.36 5.00 -17.70
C PHE A 113 8.58 5.85 -17.32
N LEU A 114 8.44 7.19 -17.35
CA LEU A 114 9.53 8.09 -16.97
C LEU A 114 9.95 7.93 -15.51
N SER A 115 9.00 7.80 -14.60
CA SER A 115 9.30 7.57 -13.17
C SER A 115 10.03 6.25 -12.95
N SER A 116 9.57 5.16 -13.58
CA SER A 116 10.25 3.85 -13.49
C SER A 116 11.66 3.91 -14.07
N LEU A 117 11.82 4.58 -15.20
CA LEU A 117 13.15 4.77 -15.81
C LEU A 117 14.09 5.56 -14.88
N CYS A 118 13.60 6.64 -14.27
CA CYS A 118 14.39 7.43 -13.32
C CYS A 118 14.78 6.60 -12.09
N ILE A 119 13.86 5.78 -11.55
CA ILE A 119 14.13 4.90 -10.42
C ILE A 119 15.21 3.88 -10.80
N THR A 120 15.05 3.18 -11.92
CA THR A 120 16.02 2.19 -12.39
C THR A 120 17.40 2.82 -12.64
N LEU A 121 17.47 3.99 -13.28
CA LEU A 121 18.76 4.66 -13.51
C LEU A 121 19.42 5.11 -12.19
N ALA A 122 18.63 5.59 -11.23
CA ALA A 122 19.14 5.93 -9.89
C ALA A 122 19.62 4.68 -9.14
N GLY A 123 18.89 3.56 -9.25
CA GLY A 123 19.25 2.27 -8.66
C GLY A 123 20.55 1.70 -9.23
N LEU A 124 20.68 1.68 -10.55
CA LEU A 124 21.90 1.20 -11.23
C LEU A 124 23.19 1.89 -10.73
N VAL A 125 23.10 3.16 -10.35
CA VAL A 125 24.25 3.94 -9.84
C VAL A 125 24.35 3.88 -8.31
N GLY A 126 23.20 3.87 -7.62
CA GLY A 126 23.13 4.11 -6.18
C GLY A 126 23.03 2.87 -5.30
N LEU A 127 22.55 1.71 -5.80
CA LEU A 127 22.26 0.55 -4.97
C LEU A 127 23.49 -0.05 -4.29
N HIS A 128 24.59 -0.23 -5.02
CA HIS A 128 25.81 -0.79 -4.44
C HIS A 128 26.41 0.14 -3.37
N PRO A 129 26.64 1.44 -3.62
CA PRO A 129 27.05 2.38 -2.58
C PRO A 129 26.11 2.43 -1.37
N LEU A 130 24.81 2.31 -1.61
CA LEU A 130 23.81 2.33 -0.53
C LEU A 130 23.90 1.09 0.36
N LEU A 131 24.08 -0.10 -0.21
CA LEU A 131 24.28 -1.32 0.58
C LEU A 131 25.57 -1.23 1.43
N VAL A 132 26.65 -0.68 0.88
CA VAL A 132 27.89 -0.43 1.63
C VAL A 132 27.66 0.58 2.76
N LEU A 133 26.91 1.67 2.49
CA LEU A 133 26.60 2.69 3.50
C LEU A 133 25.72 2.14 4.62
N LEU A 134 24.92 1.12 4.35
CA LEU A 134 24.08 0.43 5.35
C LEU A 134 24.85 -0.68 6.10
N ASP A 135 26.17 -0.71 5.99
CA ASP A 135 27.06 -1.69 6.65
C ASP A 135 26.68 -3.16 6.35
N THR A 136 26.21 -3.43 5.11
CA THR A 136 25.93 -4.81 4.69
C THR A 136 27.20 -5.65 4.76
N PRO A 137 27.22 -6.79 5.48
CA PRO A 137 28.41 -7.64 5.61
C PRO A 137 28.99 -8.04 4.24
N ALA A 138 30.32 -7.97 4.10
CA ALA A 138 31.00 -8.25 2.83
C ALA A 138 30.72 -9.66 2.29
N GLU A 139 30.41 -10.62 3.17
CA GLU A 139 30.12 -12.00 2.82
C GLU A 139 28.80 -12.15 2.01
N ILE A 140 27.83 -11.27 2.25
CA ILE A 140 26.50 -11.31 1.61
C ILE A 140 26.28 -10.13 0.64
N LEU A 141 27.19 -9.18 0.55
CA LEU A 141 27.03 -7.95 -0.21
C LEU A 141 26.73 -8.20 -1.69
N GLU A 142 27.48 -9.09 -2.32
CA GLU A 142 27.31 -9.42 -3.76
C GLU A 142 25.97 -10.13 -4.02
N GLU A 143 25.55 -11.00 -3.12
CA GLU A 143 24.22 -11.66 -3.22
C GLU A 143 23.09 -10.65 -3.05
N ALA A 144 23.17 -9.82 -2.02
CA ALA A 144 22.22 -8.75 -1.74
C ALA A 144 22.12 -7.77 -2.93
N TYR A 145 23.26 -7.32 -3.43
CA TYR A 145 23.31 -6.43 -4.61
C TYR A 145 22.69 -7.08 -5.84
N SER A 146 23.01 -8.34 -6.12
CA SER A 146 22.47 -9.04 -7.27
C SER A 146 20.96 -9.25 -7.22
N TYR A 147 20.41 -9.49 -5.99
CA TYR A 147 18.98 -9.59 -5.77
C TYR A 147 18.26 -8.26 -6.02
N ILE A 148 18.71 -7.20 -5.33
CA ILE A 148 18.03 -5.90 -5.41
C ILE A 148 18.18 -5.25 -6.79
N LEU A 149 19.27 -5.50 -7.50
CA LEU A 149 19.49 -5.02 -8.85
C LEU A 149 18.47 -5.62 -9.84
N ILE A 150 18.16 -6.91 -9.73
CA ILE A 150 17.14 -7.55 -10.58
C ILE A 150 15.76 -6.96 -10.28
N ILE A 151 15.45 -6.72 -9.01
CA ILE A 151 14.22 -6.04 -8.60
C ILE A 151 14.14 -4.64 -9.18
N ASP A 152 15.23 -3.86 -9.12
CA ASP A 152 15.30 -2.50 -9.65
C ASP A 152 15.11 -2.45 -11.17
N VAL A 153 15.76 -3.34 -11.91
CA VAL A 153 15.52 -3.49 -13.36
C VAL A 153 14.08 -3.91 -13.65
N GLY A 154 13.49 -4.70 -12.77
CA GLY A 154 12.09 -5.12 -12.82
C GLY A 154 11.06 -4.07 -12.37
N VAL A 155 11.49 -2.92 -11.84
CA VAL A 155 10.59 -1.86 -11.31
C VAL A 155 9.56 -1.43 -12.34
N LEU A 156 9.92 -1.33 -13.63
CA LEU A 156 8.97 -0.98 -14.69
C LEU A 156 7.81 -2.00 -14.77
N VAL A 157 8.10 -3.28 -14.65
CA VAL A 157 7.07 -4.34 -14.68
C VAL A 157 6.17 -4.24 -13.45
N MET A 158 6.75 -4.08 -12.26
CA MET A 158 6.00 -3.92 -11.01
C MET A 158 5.11 -2.67 -11.04
N PHE A 159 5.65 -1.57 -11.56
CA PHE A 159 4.89 -0.34 -11.74
C PHE A 159 3.75 -0.53 -12.74
N ALA A 160 3.99 -1.17 -13.88
CA ALA A 160 2.97 -1.43 -14.90
C ALA A 160 1.82 -2.26 -14.32
N TYR A 161 2.10 -3.28 -13.49
CA TYR A 161 1.06 -4.05 -12.79
C TYR A 161 0.25 -3.16 -11.84
N ASN A 162 0.92 -2.38 -10.98
CA ASN A 162 0.26 -1.50 -10.01
C ASN A 162 -0.60 -0.43 -10.70
N LEU A 163 -0.10 0.16 -11.79
CA LEU A 163 -0.86 1.11 -12.61
C LEU A 163 -2.10 0.45 -13.23
N CYS A 164 -1.95 -0.70 -13.88
CA CYS A 164 -3.07 -1.42 -14.48
C CYS A 164 -4.12 -1.81 -13.44
N ALA A 165 -3.70 -2.34 -12.29
CA ALA A 165 -4.59 -2.67 -11.17
C ALA A 165 -5.28 -1.42 -10.62
N GLY A 166 -4.54 -0.32 -10.48
CA GLY A 166 -5.07 0.98 -10.06
C GLY A 166 -6.12 1.54 -11.03
N LEU A 167 -5.86 1.48 -12.34
CA LEU A 167 -6.80 1.92 -13.38
C LEU A 167 -8.08 1.07 -13.40
N LEU A 168 -7.98 -0.25 -13.21
CA LEU A 168 -9.15 -1.11 -13.08
C LEU A 168 -9.97 -0.76 -11.84
N ARG A 169 -9.31 -0.55 -10.69
CA ARG A 169 -9.98 -0.06 -9.49
C ARG A 169 -10.62 1.31 -9.70
N ALA A 170 -9.96 2.21 -10.43
CA ALA A 170 -10.47 3.55 -10.73
C ALA A 170 -11.84 3.55 -11.44
N ILE A 171 -12.14 2.50 -12.22
CA ILE A 171 -13.44 2.31 -12.89
C ILE A 171 -14.41 1.39 -12.11
N GLY A 172 -14.11 1.08 -10.84
CA GLY A 172 -14.96 0.26 -9.98
C GLY A 172 -14.70 -1.25 -10.04
N ASN A 173 -13.64 -1.72 -10.72
CA ASN A 173 -13.31 -3.14 -10.83
C ASN A 173 -12.15 -3.50 -9.90
N SER A 174 -12.45 -3.97 -8.69
CA SER A 174 -11.45 -4.49 -7.76
C SER A 174 -11.23 -6.00 -7.87
N PHE A 175 -12.14 -6.71 -8.55
CA PHE A 175 -12.10 -8.17 -8.64
C PHE A 175 -11.04 -8.68 -9.62
N MET A 176 -10.92 -8.07 -10.79
CA MET A 176 -9.95 -8.55 -11.80
C MET A 176 -8.48 -8.39 -11.37
N PRO A 177 -8.06 -7.29 -10.72
CA PRO A 177 -6.73 -7.23 -10.12
C PRO A 177 -6.43 -8.37 -9.13
N LEU A 178 -7.41 -8.77 -8.31
CA LEU A 178 -7.28 -9.92 -7.42
C LEU A 178 -7.01 -11.22 -8.21
N ILE A 179 -7.76 -11.47 -9.26
CA ILE A 179 -7.58 -12.70 -10.08
C ILE A 179 -6.17 -12.72 -10.68
N PHE A 180 -5.69 -11.61 -11.23
CA PHE A 180 -4.35 -11.53 -11.80
C PHE A 180 -3.26 -11.71 -10.74
N LEU A 181 -3.47 -11.17 -9.54
CA LEU A 181 -2.58 -11.39 -8.41
C LEU A 181 -2.53 -12.87 -8.00
N LEU A 182 -3.67 -13.54 -7.89
CA LEU A 182 -3.72 -14.96 -7.54
C LEU A 182 -2.96 -15.84 -8.55
N ILE A 183 -3.14 -15.56 -9.85
CA ILE A 183 -2.41 -16.28 -10.91
C ILE A 183 -0.91 -16.01 -10.79
N SER A 184 -0.48 -14.76 -10.60
CA SER A 184 0.94 -14.44 -10.49
C SER A 184 1.56 -14.97 -9.21
N SER A 185 0.84 -14.97 -8.10
CA SER A 185 1.34 -15.54 -6.84
C SER A 185 1.57 -17.03 -6.94
N GLY A 186 0.63 -17.78 -7.55
CA GLY A 186 0.83 -19.22 -7.82
C GLY A 186 2.01 -19.48 -8.77
N LEU A 187 2.14 -18.66 -9.81
CA LEU A 187 3.26 -18.76 -10.75
C LEU A 187 4.59 -18.39 -10.09
N ASN A 188 4.62 -17.37 -9.23
CA ASN A 188 5.81 -16.97 -8.49
C ASN A 188 6.35 -18.13 -7.63
N VAL A 189 5.51 -18.74 -6.80
CA VAL A 189 5.89 -19.90 -5.98
C VAL A 189 6.44 -21.05 -6.85
N ALA A 190 5.80 -21.36 -7.99
CA ALA A 190 6.28 -22.38 -8.90
C ALA A 190 7.64 -22.02 -9.52
N LEU A 191 7.84 -20.76 -9.94
CA LEU A 191 9.10 -20.29 -10.50
C LEU A 191 10.20 -20.22 -9.45
N ASP A 192 9.91 -19.85 -8.20
CA ASP A 192 10.88 -19.87 -7.10
C ASP A 192 11.42 -21.28 -6.90
N LEU A 193 10.56 -22.28 -6.83
CA LEU A 193 10.98 -23.69 -6.71
C LEU A 193 11.84 -24.12 -7.91
N VAL A 194 11.46 -23.73 -9.13
CA VAL A 194 12.22 -24.09 -10.33
C VAL A 194 13.59 -23.37 -10.34
N PHE A 195 13.62 -22.05 -10.16
CA PHE A 195 14.86 -21.29 -10.31
C PHE A 195 15.81 -21.46 -9.13
N ILE A 196 15.28 -21.63 -7.93
CA ILE A 196 16.08 -21.77 -6.72
C ILE A 196 16.50 -23.24 -6.53
N ALA A 197 15.53 -24.19 -6.51
CA ALA A 197 15.80 -25.57 -6.14
C ALA A 197 16.27 -26.44 -7.32
N VAL A 198 15.78 -26.21 -8.55
CA VAL A 198 16.11 -27.05 -9.72
C VAL A 198 17.26 -26.47 -10.53
N VAL A 199 17.20 -25.16 -10.86
CA VAL A 199 18.21 -24.49 -11.71
C VAL A 199 19.42 -24.03 -10.87
N GLY A 200 19.24 -23.79 -9.56
CA GLY A 200 20.33 -23.39 -8.67
C GLY A 200 20.76 -21.93 -8.83
N MET A 201 19.85 -21.02 -9.19
CA MET A 201 20.17 -19.60 -9.40
C MET A 201 20.43 -18.81 -8.11
N GLY A 202 20.30 -19.44 -6.92
CA GLY A 202 20.44 -18.75 -5.64
C GLY A 202 19.39 -17.65 -5.45
N VAL A 203 19.75 -16.58 -4.73
CA VAL A 203 18.84 -15.44 -4.44
C VAL A 203 18.38 -14.71 -5.71
N LYS A 204 19.17 -14.75 -6.79
CA LYS A 204 18.78 -14.20 -8.10
C LYS A 204 17.52 -14.87 -8.64
N GLY A 205 17.34 -16.18 -8.37
CA GLY A 205 16.20 -16.95 -8.79
C GLY A 205 14.88 -16.38 -8.23
N ALA A 206 14.85 -16.01 -6.94
CA ALA A 206 13.70 -15.38 -6.30
C ALA A 206 13.34 -14.04 -6.96
N ALA A 207 14.34 -13.17 -7.19
CA ALA A 207 14.11 -11.88 -7.84
C ALA A 207 13.58 -12.04 -9.27
N VAL A 208 14.15 -12.96 -10.05
CA VAL A 208 13.71 -13.24 -11.44
C VAL A 208 12.29 -13.81 -11.44
N ALA A 209 11.97 -14.75 -10.55
CA ALA A 209 10.64 -15.33 -10.42
C ALA A 209 9.58 -14.25 -10.12
N THR A 210 9.90 -13.31 -9.21
CA THR A 210 9.04 -12.18 -8.88
C THR A 210 8.79 -11.28 -10.09
N VAL A 211 9.83 -10.90 -10.82
CA VAL A 211 9.69 -10.04 -12.02
C VAL A 211 8.90 -10.73 -13.13
N ILE A 212 9.17 -12.01 -13.40
CA ILE A 212 8.44 -12.78 -14.44
C ILE A 212 6.97 -12.95 -14.07
N SER A 213 6.66 -13.36 -12.85
CA SER A 213 5.29 -13.58 -12.40
C SER A 213 4.46 -12.26 -12.44
N GLN A 214 5.05 -11.15 -12.04
CA GLN A 214 4.45 -9.83 -12.19
C GLN A 214 4.27 -9.44 -13.67
N GLY A 215 5.24 -9.77 -14.54
CA GLY A 215 5.14 -9.57 -15.99
C GLY A 215 3.96 -10.31 -16.60
N VAL A 216 3.72 -11.54 -16.20
CA VAL A 216 2.53 -12.30 -16.61
C VAL A 216 1.23 -11.60 -16.17
N SER A 217 1.17 -11.08 -14.94
CA SER A 217 0.04 -10.29 -14.49
C SER A 217 -0.19 -9.04 -15.34
N VAL A 218 0.87 -8.33 -15.72
CA VAL A 218 0.78 -7.17 -16.62
C VAL A 218 0.17 -7.57 -17.96
N VAL A 219 0.65 -8.64 -18.57
CA VAL A 219 0.14 -9.13 -19.85
C VAL A 219 -1.35 -9.50 -19.74
N LEU A 220 -1.74 -10.24 -18.71
CA LEU A 220 -3.14 -10.59 -18.46
C LEU A 220 -4.01 -9.35 -18.25
N CYS A 221 -3.51 -8.38 -17.49
CA CYS A 221 -4.21 -7.13 -17.24
C CYS A 221 -4.41 -6.32 -18.53
N ILE A 222 -3.36 -6.14 -19.32
CA ILE A 222 -3.44 -5.46 -20.61
C ILE A 222 -4.41 -6.18 -21.57
N PHE A 223 -4.32 -7.51 -21.65
CA PHE A 223 -5.24 -8.29 -22.47
C PHE A 223 -6.72 -8.08 -22.06
N TYR A 224 -6.98 -8.09 -20.74
CA TYR A 224 -8.32 -7.82 -20.22
C TYR A 224 -8.78 -6.39 -20.54
N VAL A 225 -7.92 -5.39 -20.33
CA VAL A 225 -8.23 -3.98 -20.63
C VAL A 225 -8.57 -3.81 -22.11
N LEU A 226 -7.77 -4.36 -23.01
CA LEU A 226 -7.99 -4.26 -24.45
C LEU A 226 -9.29 -4.95 -24.92
N ARG A 227 -9.70 -6.04 -24.27
CA ARG A 227 -10.87 -6.83 -24.67
C ARG A 227 -12.17 -6.41 -23.97
N LYS A 228 -12.10 -5.98 -22.71
CA LYS A 228 -13.29 -5.80 -21.86
C LYS A 228 -13.52 -4.37 -21.36
N THR A 229 -12.47 -3.54 -21.29
CA THR A 229 -12.53 -2.20 -20.67
C THR A 229 -11.95 -1.13 -21.61
N ARG A 230 -12.47 -1.06 -22.82
CA ARG A 230 -11.98 -0.13 -23.89
C ARG A 230 -11.97 1.33 -23.47
N VAL A 231 -12.77 1.72 -22.48
CA VAL A 231 -12.76 3.07 -21.89
C VAL A 231 -11.39 3.47 -21.32
N LEU A 232 -10.55 2.49 -20.93
CA LEU A 232 -9.18 2.69 -20.46
C LEU A 232 -8.13 2.65 -21.59
N VAL A 233 -8.52 2.44 -22.84
CA VAL A 233 -7.58 2.32 -23.97
C VAL A 233 -7.41 3.66 -24.64
N PRO A 234 -6.26 4.36 -24.47
CA PRO A 234 -6.04 5.63 -25.14
C PRO A 234 -5.72 5.43 -26.63
N GLU A 235 -6.17 6.33 -27.45
CA GLU A 235 -5.80 6.48 -28.87
C GLU A 235 -4.63 7.47 -28.99
N ARG A 236 -3.99 7.56 -30.16
CA ARG A 236 -2.86 8.48 -30.37
C ARG A 236 -3.18 9.94 -30.04
N LYS A 237 -4.40 10.41 -30.34
CA LYS A 237 -4.85 11.77 -30.02
C LYS A 237 -4.85 12.08 -28.51
N HIS A 238 -5.06 11.07 -27.66
CA HIS A 238 -5.13 11.25 -26.21
C HIS A 238 -3.77 11.46 -25.56
N PHE A 239 -2.66 11.19 -26.27
CA PHE A 239 -1.30 11.51 -25.79
C PHE A 239 -0.98 13.02 -25.86
N GLN A 240 -1.84 13.80 -26.52
CA GLN A 240 -1.79 15.27 -26.47
C GLN A 240 -2.46 15.76 -25.18
N VAL A 241 -1.79 15.50 -24.05
CA VAL A 241 -2.27 15.84 -22.70
C VAL A 241 -1.95 17.30 -22.41
N GLY A 242 -2.94 18.09 -21.97
CA GLY A 242 -2.73 19.47 -21.59
C GLY A 242 -1.84 19.62 -20.36
N ARG A 243 -1.06 20.73 -20.28
CA ARG A 243 -0.09 20.99 -19.19
C ARG A 243 -0.74 20.89 -17.79
N LYS A 244 -1.97 21.32 -17.63
CA LYS A 244 -2.69 21.28 -16.34
C LYS A 244 -2.91 19.84 -15.87
N LEU A 245 -3.32 18.94 -16.77
CA LEU A 245 -3.55 17.54 -16.44
C LEU A 245 -2.21 16.81 -16.16
N TYR A 246 -1.15 17.08 -16.95
CA TYR A 246 0.19 16.55 -16.66
C TYR A 246 0.68 16.99 -15.29
N TRP A 247 0.49 18.26 -14.93
CA TRP A 247 0.88 18.77 -13.61
C TRP A 247 0.07 18.14 -12.48
N ASP A 248 -1.22 17.89 -12.69
CA ASP A 248 -2.06 17.21 -11.70
C ASP A 248 -1.63 15.76 -11.50
N LEU A 249 -1.41 15.01 -12.58
CA LEU A 249 -0.90 13.64 -12.54
C LEU A 249 0.47 13.56 -11.86
N PHE A 250 1.42 14.39 -12.27
CA PHE A 250 2.77 14.41 -11.72
C PHE A 250 2.77 14.75 -10.23
N SER A 251 2.13 15.85 -9.86
CA SER A 251 2.13 16.32 -8.47
C SER A 251 1.37 15.38 -7.54
N GLN A 252 0.29 14.73 -8.01
CA GLN A 252 -0.45 13.74 -7.23
C GLN A 252 0.38 12.46 -7.04
N SER A 253 1.03 11.99 -8.07
CA SER A 253 1.85 10.77 -8.01
C SER A 253 3.09 10.96 -7.14
N ILE A 254 3.82 12.08 -7.31
CA ILE A 254 4.99 12.40 -6.49
C ILE A 254 4.60 12.58 -5.01
N SER A 255 3.49 13.27 -4.72
CA SER A 255 3.01 13.42 -3.33
C SER A 255 2.80 12.05 -2.66
N MET A 256 2.13 11.12 -3.34
CA MET A 256 1.89 9.79 -2.78
C MET A 256 3.15 8.93 -2.71
N GLY A 257 4.05 9.03 -3.70
CA GLY A 257 5.34 8.35 -3.67
C GLY A 257 6.20 8.84 -2.48
N LEU A 258 6.35 10.15 -2.32
CA LEU A 258 7.08 10.74 -1.20
C LEU A 258 6.46 10.39 0.16
N MET A 259 5.12 10.40 0.25
CA MET A 259 4.42 9.96 1.46
C MET A 259 4.82 8.56 1.87
N SER A 260 4.81 7.60 0.93
CA SER A 260 5.25 6.22 1.20
C SER A 260 6.71 6.14 1.63
N SER A 261 7.60 6.86 0.94
CA SER A 261 9.04 6.87 1.27
C SER A 261 9.32 7.46 2.66
N ILE A 262 8.64 8.54 3.03
CA ILE A 262 8.81 9.19 4.36
C ILE A 262 8.33 8.24 5.47
N VAL A 263 7.22 7.53 5.26
CA VAL A 263 6.71 6.54 6.23
C VAL A 263 7.71 5.39 6.39
N SER A 264 8.24 4.84 5.28
CA SER A 264 9.26 3.78 5.31
C SER A 264 10.54 4.25 6.01
N ALA A 265 11.02 5.45 5.72
CA ALA A 265 12.18 6.03 6.41
C ALA A 265 11.94 6.19 7.92
N GLY A 266 10.73 6.60 8.32
CA GLY A 266 10.35 6.67 9.73
C GLY A 266 10.37 5.30 10.42
N SER A 267 9.98 4.24 9.73
CA SER A 267 10.04 2.86 10.26
C SER A 267 11.48 2.39 10.49
N VAL A 268 12.41 2.75 9.60
CA VAL A 268 13.85 2.48 9.79
C VAL A 268 14.40 3.20 11.01
N VAL A 269 14.05 4.47 11.21
CA VAL A 269 14.46 5.24 12.39
C VAL A 269 13.95 4.59 13.69
N LEU A 270 12.68 4.19 13.71
CA LEU A 270 12.11 3.52 14.89
C LEU A 270 12.80 2.18 15.16
N GLN A 271 13.08 1.40 14.11
CA GLN A 271 13.79 0.12 14.23
C GLN A 271 15.19 0.30 14.83
N TYR A 272 15.92 1.37 14.47
CA TYR A 272 17.20 1.71 15.09
C TYR A 272 17.07 1.87 16.61
N GLY A 273 16.03 2.60 17.07
CA GLY A 273 15.76 2.76 18.50
C GLY A 273 15.44 1.42 19.21
N ILE A 274 14.69 0.54 18.54
CA ILE A 274 14.31 -0.78 19.08
C ILE A 274 15.53 -1.70 19.20
N ASN A 275 16.47 -1.64 18.27
CA ASN A 275 17.66 -2.48 18.26
C ASN A 275 18.53 -2.29 19.51
N GLY A 276 18.47 -1.13 20.15
CA GLY A 276 19.15 -0.85 21.42
C GLY A 276 18.52 -1.51 22.66
N LEU A 277 17.33 -2.13 22.55
CA LEU A 277 16.59 -2.67 23.71
C LEU A 277 16.87 -4.16 24.01
N GLY A 278 17.67 -4.82 23.19
CA GLY A 278 18.06 -6.22 23.37
C GLY A 278 17.25 -7.21 22.53
N THR A 279 17.86 -8.38 22.29
CA THR A 279 17.39 -9.38 21.31
C THR A 279 16.01 -9.96 21.61
N LEU A 280 15.69 -10.21 22.88
CA LEU A 280 14.37 -10.75 23.27
C LEU A 280 13.25 -9.73 23.05
N VAL A 281 13.51 -8.44 23.30
CA VAL A 281 12.56 -7.36 23.03
C VAL A 281 12.32 -7.23 21.52
N ILE A 282 13.40 -7.27 20.73
CA ILE A 282 13.32 -7.23 19.26
C ILE A 282 12.48 -8.40 18.74
N ALA A 283 12.68 -9.61 19.27
CA ALA A 283 11.94 -10.81 18.86
C ALA A 283 10.44 -10.66 19.15
N GLY A 284 10.06 -10.21 20.35
CA GLY A 284 8.67 -9.96 20.74
C GLY A 284 8.02 -8.86 19.88
N HIS A 285 8.73 -7.75 19.65
CA HIS A 285 8.28 -6.67 18.79
C HIS A 285 8.07 -7.12 17.35
N THR A 286 9.03 -7.87 16.79
CA THR A 286 8.93 -8.37 15.40
C THR A 286 7.72 -9.29 15.22
N ALA A 287 7.47 -10.19 16.17
CA ALA A 287 6.29 -11.05 16.13
C ALA A 287 4.99 -10.23 16.21
N ALA A 288 4.94 -9.24 17.10
CA ALA A 288 3.81 -8.35 17.25
C ALA A 288 3.57 -7.51 15.98
N ARG A 289 4.62 -6.98 15.35
CA ARG A 289 4.51 -6.22 14.07
C ARG A 289 4.00 -7.07 12.92
N LYS A 290 4.42 -8.33 12.83
CA LYS A 290 3.85 -9.26 11.83
C LYS A 290 2.36 -9.48 12.06
N MET A 291 1.93 -9.67 13.30
CA MET A 291 0.51 -9.82 13.64
C MET A 291 -0.26 -8.52 13.37
N PHE A 292 0.30 -7.37 13.73
CA PHE A 292 -0.26 -6.06 13.41
C PHE A 292 -0.54 -5.91 11.92
N ALA A 293 0.44 -6.27 11.06
CA ALA A 293 0.30 -6.19 9.60
C ALA A 293 -0.84 -7.07 9.02
N PHE A 294 -1.28 -8.12 9.73
CA PHE A 294 -2.48 -8.87 9.36
C PHE A 294 -3.77 -8.20 9.85
N THR A 295 -3.73 -7.62 11.04
CA THR A 295 -4.93 -7.11 11.72
C THR A 295 -5.31 -5.70 11.29
N ASP A 296 -4.40 -4.91 10.71
CA ASP A 296 -4.67 -3.59 10.13
C ASP A 296 -5.13 -3.66 8.65
N MET A 297 -4.96 -4.80 7.96
CA MET A 297 -5.37 -4.98 6.56
C MET A 297 -6.82 -4.57 6.26
N PRO A 298 -7.83 -4.87 7.11
CA PRO A 298 -9.20 -4.41 6.88
C PRO A 298 -9.31 -2.89 6.81
N LEU A 299 -8.52 -2.16 7.62
CA LEU A 299 -8.49 -0.69 7.63
C LEU A 299 -7.83 -0.15 6.36
N ILE A 300 -6.69 -0.72 5.96
CA ILE A 300 -5.99 -0.36 4.72
C ILE A 300 -6.87 -0.61 3.49
N ALA A 301 -7.54 -1.76 3.43
CA ALA A 301 -8.42 -2.11 2.32
C ALA A 301 -9.62 -1.16 2.21
N MET A 302 -10.23 -0.79 3.34
CA MET A 302 -11.33 0.17 3.39
C MET A 302 -10.85 1.59 3.01
N ALA A 303 -9.67 2.01 3.45
CA ALA A 303 -9.08 3.30 3.07
C ALA A 303 -8.83 3.38 1.55
N ASN A 304 -8.30 2.32 0.94
CA ASN A 304 -8.12 2.23 -0.51
C ASN A 304 -9.46 2.25 -1.28
N ALA A 305 -10.47 1.53 -0.78
CA ALA A 305 -11.82 1.56 -1.35
C ALA A 305 -12.43 2.95 -1.22
N GLY A 306 -12.28 3.58 -0.06
CA GLY A 306 -12.69 4.95 0.22
C GLY A 306 -12.02 5.97 -0.71
N SER A 307 -10.73 5.80 -1.01
CA SER A 307 -10.02 6.65 -1.98
C SER A 307 -10.68 6.63 -3.36
N THR A 308 -10.98 5.45 -3.89
CA THR A 308 -11.67 5.32 -5.18
C THR A 308 -13.08 5.91 -5.12
N PHE A 309 -13.83 5.62 -4.05
CA PHE A 309 -15.17 6.15 -3.83
C PHE A 309 -15.17 7.68 -3.78
N VAL A 310 -14.29 8.28 -2.99
CA VAL A 310 -14.18 9.76 -2.87
C VAL A 310 -13.75 10.37 -4.19
N SER A 311 -12.77 9.77 -4.89
CA SER A 311 -12.29 10.26 -6.20
C SER A 311 -13.41 10.30 -7.24
N GLN A 312 -14.19 9.21 -7.38
CA GLN A 312 -15.30 9.14 -8.32
C GLN A 312 -16.41 10.15 -7.97
N ASN A 313 -16.79 10.25 -6.69
CA ASN A 313 -17.84 11.18 -6.26
C ASN A 313 -17.37 12.64 -6.29
N TYR A 314 -16.07 12.91 -6.13
CA TYR A 314 -15.48 14.22 -6.37
C TYR A 314 -15.58 14.59 -7.86
N GLY A 315 -15.18 13.69 -8.76
CA GLY A 315 -15.33 13.91 -10.20
C GLY A 315 -16.77 14.12 -10.66
N ALA A 316 -17.70 13.38 -10.03
CA ALA A 316 -19.15 13.51 -10.27
C ALA A 316 -19.80 14.73 -9.60
N ASN A 317 -19.04 15.53 -8.86
CA ASN A 317 -19.54 16.68 -8.07
C ASN A 317 -20.63 16.30 -7.06
N HIS A 318 -20.44 15.20 -6.31
CA HIS A 318 -21.37 14.69 -5.30
C HIS A 318 -20.83 14.84 -3.86
N PRO A 319 -20.72 16.07 -3.30
CA PRO A 319 -20.14 16.29 -1.96
C PRO A 319 -20.94 15.61 -0.85
N ASP A 320 -22.27 15.52 -0.98
CA ASP A 320 -23.11 14.85 0.01
C ASP A 320 -22.81 13.36 0.13
N ARG A 321 -22.52 12.71 -0.99
CA ARG A 321 -22.12 11.30 -0.97
C ARG A 321 -20.75 11.10 -0.34
N VAL A 322 -19.80 12.02 -0.61
CA VAL A 322 -18.48 12.00 0.04
C VAL A 322 -18.64 12.09 1.54
N ARG A 323 -19.43 13.05 2.07
CA ARG A 323 -19.67 13.17 3.52
C ARG A 323 -20.28 11.90 4.14
N LYS A 324 -21.33 11.37 3.50
CA LYS A 324 -21.99 10.15 3.98
C LYS A 324 -21.04 8.95 3.94
N GLY A 325 -20.31 8.77 2.84
CA GLY A 325 -19.36 7.67 2.68
C GLY A 325 -18.22 7.71 3.72
N MET A 326 -17.64 8.89 3.95
CA MET A 326 -16.61 9.04 4.96
C MET A 326 -17.13 8.73 6.37
N ARG A 327 -18.36 9.15 6.70
CA ARG A 327 -19.00 8.77 7.98
C ARG A 327 -19.14 7.26 8.14
N GLU A 328 -19.54 6.56 7.09
CA GLU A 328 -19.67 5.09 7.11
C GLU A 328 -18.32 4.40 7.23
N ILE A 329 -17.28 4.92 6.56
CA ILE A 329 -15.90 4.44 6.67
C ILE A 329 -15.36 4.63 8.09
N TYR A 330 -15.62 5.78 8.73
CA TYR A 330 -15.21 6.01 10.12
C TYR A 330 -15.93 5.06 11.09
N LEU A 331 -17.23 4.83 10.88
CA LEU A 331 -17.97 3.86 11.68
C LEU A 331 -17.41 2.44 11.51
N TYR A 332 -17.08 2.05 10.28
CA TYR A 332 -16.41 0.77 10.02
C TYR A 332 -15.06 0.68 10.76
N SER A 333 -14.27 1.74 10.78
CA SER A 333 -13.00 1.77 11.51
C SER A 333 -13.17 1.56 13.01
N VAL A 334 -14.23 2.13 13.60
CA VAL A 334 -14.57 1.90 15.01
C VAL A 334 -14.97 0.45 15.25
N VAL A 335 -15.79 -0.14 14.37
CA VAL A 335 -16.19 -1.56 14.48
C VAL A 335 -14.96 -2.48 14.41
N VAL A 336 -14.06 -2.24 13.46
CA VAL A 336 -12.80 -3.01 13.34
C VAL A 336 -11.96 -2.86 14.60
N ALA A 337 -11.86 -1.65 15.15
CA ALA A 337 -11.11 -1.40 16.38
C ALA A 337 -11.69 -2.18 17.58
N VAL A 338 -13.02 -2.18 17.74
CA VAL A 338 -13.69 -2.95 18.81
C VAL A 338 -13.41 -4.45 18.65
N LEU A 339 -13.50 -4.98 17.43
CA LEU A 339 -13.16 -6.38 17.16
C LEU A 339 -11.69 -6.68 17.43
N ALA A 340 -10.78 -5.78 17.06
CA ALA A 340 -9.35 -5.91 17.34
C ALA A 340 -9.05 -5.90 18.84
N VAL A 341 -9.70 -5.00 19.61
CA VAL A 341 -9.57 -4.96 21.08
C VAL A 341 -10.02 -6.27 21.69
N LEU A 342 -11.18 -6.80 21.30
CA LEU A 342 -11.68 -8.08 21.81
C LEU A 342 -10.72 -9.22 21.47
N LEU A 343 -10.26 -9.29 20.22
CA LEU A 343 -9.37 -10.32 19.73
C LEU A 343 -8.01 -10.28 20.45
N MET A 344 -7.41 -9.08 20.61
CA MET A 344 -6.09 -8.94 21.23
C MET A 344 -6.12 -9.19 22.74
N ASN A 345 -7.18 -8.75 23.45
CA ASN A 345 -7.28 -9.03 24.89
C ASN A 345 -7.41 -10.52 25.22
N VAL A 346 -7.98 -11.31 24.31
CA VAL A 346 -8.16 -12.76 24.51
C VAL A 346 -6.98 -13.56 23.98
N GLY A 347 -6.38 -13.12 22.87
CA GLY A 347 -5.48 -13.97 22.08
C GLY A 347 -4.08 -13.43 21.83
N ALA A 348 -3.70 -12.22 22.31
CA ALA A 348 -2.43 -11.59 21.93
C ALA A 348 -1.21 -12.46 22.23
N GLU A 349 -1.12 -13.03 23.43
CA GLU A 349 0.02 -13.89 23.84
C GLU A 349 0.10 -15.15 22.96
N TRP A 350 -1.04 -15.81 22.71
CA TRP A 350 -1.11 -16.95 21.80
C TRP A 350 -0.68 -16.60 20.37
N MET A 351 -1.10 -15.45 19.87
CA MET A 351 -0.74 -14.97 18.54
C MET A 351 0.76 -14.67 18.42
N VAL A 352 1.34 -14.03 19.43
CA VAL A 352 2.79 -13.79 19.50
C VAL A 352 3.55 -15.11 19.55
N LYS A 353 3.09 -16.06 20.37
CA LYS A 353 3.69 -17.40 20.44
C LYS A 353 3.64 -18.14 19.12
N LEU A 354 2.50 -18.07 18.41
CA LEU A 354 2.33 -18.69 17.09
C LEU A 354 3.32 -18.15 16.05
N ILE A 355 3.56 -16.83 16.07
CA ILE A 355 4.45 -16.16 15.11
C ILE A 355 5.92 -16.32 15.49
N SER A 356 6.26 -16.15 16.78
CA SER A 356 7.65 -16.20 17.25
C SER A 356 8.18 -17.62 17.41
N GLY A 357 7.30 -18.60 17.64
CA GLY A 357 7.69 -19.94 18.08
C GLY A 357 8.36 -19.99 19.45
N SER A 358 8.48 -18.85 20.15
CA SER A 358 9.17 -18.71 21.43
C SER A 358 8.25 -19.05 22.60
N SER A 359 8.88 -19.56 23.68
CA SER A 359 8.23 -19.71 24.98
C SER A 359 8.84 -18.77 26.04
N GLU A 360 9.75 -17.89 25.65
CA GLU A 360 10.37 -16.91 26.53
C GLU A 360 9.36 -15.86 27.00
N ALA A 361 9.21 -15.68 28.31
CA ALA A 361 8.25 -14.77 28.91
C ALA A 361 8.42 -13.33 28.39
N VAL A 362 9.65 -12.84 28.27
CA VAL A 362 9.97 -11.49 27.78
C VAL A 362 9.46 -11.27 26.37
N VAL A 363 9.58 -12.28 25.48
CA VAL A 363 9.09 -12.22 24.09
C VAL A 363 7.57 -12.15 24.05
N LEU A 364 6.91 -13.03 24.82
CA LEU A 364 5.45 -13.13 24.84
C LEU A 364 4.81 -11.89 25.47
N GLU A 365 5.29 -11.46 26.64
CA GLU A 365 4.77 -10.30 27.35
C GLU A 365 4.92 -9.00 26.54
N ASN A 366 6.11 -8.72 26.01
CA ASN A 366 6.34 -7.51 25.20
C ASN A 366 5.51 -7.51 23.94
N GLY A 367 5.46 -8.64 23.21
CA GLY A 367 4.65 -8.75 22.01
C GLY A 367 3.16 -8.62 22.29
N ALA A 368 2.64 -9.28 23.32
CA ALA A 368 1.24 -9.17 23.72
C ALA A 368 0.89 -7.75 24.19
N LYS A 369 1.76 -7.13 25.00
CA LYS A 369 1.61 -5.75 25.46
C LYS A 369 1.49 -4.77 24.27
N TYR A 370 2.37 -4.93 23.26
CA TYR A 370 2.28 -4.12 22.04
C TYR A 370 0.92 -4.25 21.37
N LEU A 371 0.42 -5.46 21.14
CA LEU A 371 -0.86 -5.71 20.46
C LEU A 371 -2.04 -5.16 21.25
N VAL A 372 -2.10 -5.43 22.56
CA VAL A 372 -3.21 -5.00 23.44
C VAL A 372 -3.26 -3.48 23.56
N TRP A 373 -2.12 -2.81 23.69
CA TRP A 373 -2.07 -1.36 23.86
C TRP A 373 -2.32 -0.59 22.56
N ASN A 374 -1.98 -1.17 21.41
CA ASN A 374 -2.23 -0.55 20.11
C ASN A 374 -3.68 -0.77 19.61
N ALA A 375 -4.35 -1.87 19.99
CA ALA A 375 -5.66 -2.23 19.49
C ALA A 375 -6.73 -1.12 19.62
N PRO A 376 -6.88 -0.38 20.75
CA PRO A 376 -7.84 0.71 20.87
C PRO A 376 -7.60 1.83 19.85
N PHE A 377 -6.34 2.05 19.43
CA PHE A 377 -5.97 3.09 18.48
C PHE A 377 -6.21 2.69 17.01
N TYR A 378 -6.69 1.47 16.73
CA TYR A 378 -7.11 1.08 15.38
C TYR A 378 -8.24 1.96 14.84
N ALA A 379 -9.12 2.48 15.71
CA ALA A 379 -10.12 3.47 15.31
C ALA A 379 -9.45 4.75 14.80
N VAL A 380 -8.45 5.23 15.52
CA VAL A 380 -7.66 6.41 15.13
C VAL A 380 -6.89 6.15 13.83
N LEU A 381 -6.24 4.99 13.71
CA LEU A 381 -5.53 4.58 12.51
C LEU A 381 -6.46 4.50 11.29
N GLY A 382 -7.65 3.92 11.45
CA GLY A 382 -8.62 3.81 10.37
C GLY A 382 -9.16 5.16 9.91
N VAL A 383 -9.42 6.09 10.85
CA VAL A 383 -9.80 7.47 10.53
C VAL A 383 -8.64 8.19 9.85
N LEU A 384 -7.42 8.05 10.34
CA LEU A 384 -6.20 8.61 9.77
C LEU A 384 -6.02 8.20 8.30
N LEU A 385 -5.95 6.89 8.05
CA LEU A 385 -5.71 6.34 6.70
C LEU A 385 -6.81 6.77 5.73
N SER A 386 -8.07 6.66 6.16
CA SER A 386 -9.22 7.00 5.31
C SER A 386 -9.27 8.48 5.00
N THR A 387 -8.98 9.36 5.98
CA THR A 387 -8.97 10.81 5.77
C THR A 387 -7.80 11.25 4.91
N ARG A 388 -6.61 10.66 5.11
CA ARG A 388 -5.42 10.91 4.30
C ARG A 388 -5.69 10.62 2.82
N TYR A 389 -6.23 9.43 2.51
CA TYR A 389 -6.56 9.05 1.15
C TYR A 389 -7.75 9.84 0.58
N ALA A 390 -8.74 10.20 1.41
CA ALA A 390 -9.84 11.06 0.97
C ALA A 390 -9.35 12.46 0.56
N LEU A 391 -8.47 13.08 1.34
CA LEU A 391 -7.87 14.38 1.00
C LEU A 391 -7.06 14.30 -0.29
N GLN A 392 -6.26 13.24 -0.48
CA GLN A 392 -5.57 12.98 -1.74
C GLN A 392 -6.58 12.88 -2.90
N SER A 393 -7.70 12.20 -2.69
CA SER A 393 -8.78 12.04 -3.67
C SER A 393 -9.49 13.34 -4.01
N LEU A 394 -9.57 14.28 -3.05
CA LEU A 394 -10.09 15.64 -3.25
C LEU A 394 -9.07 16.59 -3.92
N GLY A 395 -7.88 16.10 -4.24
CA GLY A 395 -6.83 16.88 -4.90
C GLY A 395 -5.90 17.63 -3.94
N GLN A 396 -6.05 17.45 -2.63
CA GLN A 396 -5.10 17.96 -1.65
C GLN A 396 -3.82 17.11 -1.71
N LYS A 397 -2.67 17.72 -1.94
CA LYS A 397 -1.40 17.01 -2.18
C LYS A 397 -0.40 17.27 -1.06
N VAL A 398 -0.37 18.49 -0.58
CA VAL A 398 0.65 18.95 0.37
C VAL A 398 0.31 18.56 1.81
N LEU A 399 -0.94 18.78 2.23
CA LEU A 399 -1.35 18.53 3.62
C LEU A 399 -1.31 17.04 3.99
N PRO A 400 -1.81 16.08 3.15
CA PRO A 400 -1.61 14.67 3.42
C PRO A 400 -0.12 14.25 3.44
N LEU A 401 0.72 14.88 2.63
CA LEU A 401 2.17 14.65 2.68
C LEU A 401 2.77 15.17 4.00
N PHE A 402 2.29 16.32 4.48
CA PHE A 402 2.74 16.88 5.75
C PHE A 402 2.45 15.97 6.94
N SER A 403 1.32 15.23 6.92
CA SER A 403 1.04 14.22 7.94
C SER A 403 2.15 13.16 8.04
N SER A 404 2.76 12.75 6.91
CA SER A 404 3.90 11.82 6.93
C SER A 404 5.18 12.44 7.49
N VAL A 405 5.36 13.77 7.33
CA VAL A 405 6.46 14.49 7.99
C VAL A 405 6.25 14.50 9.51
N ILE A 406 5.01 14.70 9.99
CA ILE A 406 4.67 14.57 11.43
C ILE A 406 5.05 13.17 11.94
N GLU A 407 4.73 12.13 11.17
CA GLU A 407 5.10 10.76 11.51
C GLU A 407 6.62 10.58 11.63
N PHE A 408 7.36 11.02 10.63
CA PHE A 408 8.81 10.89 10.59
C PHE A 408 9.49 11.64 11.73
N VAL A 409 9.15 12.91 11.92
CA VAL A 409 9.69 13.74 13.02
C VAL A 409 9.29 13.18 14.38
N GLY A 410 8.04 12.74 14.52
CA GLY A 410 7.56 12.09 15.74
C GLY A 410 8.38 10.86 16.10
N LYS A 411 8.65 9.97 15.13
CA LYS A 411 9.49 8.78 15.34
C LYS A 411 10.92 9.15 15.77
N ILE A 412 11.52 10.17 15.15
CA ILE A 412 12.85 10.69 15.57
C ILE A 412 12.81 11.18 17.03
N LEU A 413 11.80 11.97 17.40
CA LEU A 413 11.66 12.48 18.77
C LEU A 413 11.48 11.34 19.77
N PHE A 414 10.70 10.31 19.44
CA PHE A 414 10.54 9.15 20.29
C PHE A 414 11.85 8.39 20.50
N VAL A 415 12.60 8.15 19.42
CA VAL A 415 13.91 7.46 19.48
C VAL A 415 14.92 8.24 20.31
N LEU A 416 14.98 9.56 20.18
CA LEU A 416 15.98 10.37 20.86
C LEU A 416 15.61 10.71 22.31
N LEU A 417 14.35 10.94 22.63
CA LEU A 417 13.93 11.50 23.91
C LEU A 417 13.20 10.50 24.82
N PHE A 418 12.35 9.64 24.24
CA PHE A 418 11.45 8.79 25.03
C PHE A 418 11.95 7.35 25.17
N ILE A 419 12.51 6.72 24.13
CA ILE A 419 13.06 5.35 24.23
C ILE A 419 14.18 5.27 25.25
N PRO A 420 15.14 6.21 25.37
CA PRO A 420 16.17 6.13 26.40
C PRO A 420 15.65 6.20 27.85
N ARG A 421 14.44 6.76 28.06
CA ARG A 421 13.84 6.92 29.39
C ARG A 421 12.83 5.85 29.75
N PHE A 422 12.04 5.41 28.78
CA PHE A 422 10.89 4.51 28.99
C PHE A 422 11.03 3.17 28.26
N ALA A 423 12.18 2.94 27.63
CA ALA A 423 12.50 1.69 26.93
C ALA A 423 11.37 1.24 25.99
N TYR A 424 10.93 -0.01 26.09
CA TYR A 424 9.95 -0.59 25.18
C TYR A 424 8.55 0.02 25.30
N ASP A 425 8.17 0.59 26.44
CA ASP A 425 6.88 1.27 26.60
C ASP A 425 6.78 2.52 25.70
N ALA A 426 7.92 3.21 25.50
CA ALA A 426 7.96 4.30 24.52
C ALA A 426 7.77 3.80 23.08
N VAL A 427 8.31 2.62 22.73
CA VAL A 427 8.11 2.01 21.41
C VAL A 427 6.63 1.68 21.18
N ILE A 428 5.96 1.09 22.19
CA ILE A 428 4.54 0.75 22.11
C ILE A 428 3.66 1.98 21.87
N LEU A 429 3.94 3.10 22.56
CA LEU A 429 3.14 4.31 22.50
C LEU A 429 3.53 5.26 21.35
N CYS A 430 4.66 5.03 20.70
CA CYS A 430 5.18 5.89 19.64
C CYS A 430 4.15 6.09 18.52
N GLU A 431 3.75 5.02 17.85
CA GLU A 431 2.82 5.09 16.72
C GLU A 431 1.42 5.56 17.15
N PRO A 432 0.78 5.05 18.21
CA PRO A 432 -0.51 5.54 18.69
C PRO A 432 -0.59 7.06 18.95
N ILE A 433 0.41 7.61 19.60
CA ILE A 433 0.46 9.03 19.91
C ILE A 433 0.62 9.85 18.61
N ILE A 434 1.52 9.42 17.74
CA ILE A 434 1.73 10.07 16.44
C ILE A 434 0.45 10.02 15.59
N TRP A 435 -0.24 8.88 15.54
CA TRP A 435 -1.52 8.76 14.82
C TRP A 435 -2.57 9.73 15.31
N CYS A 436 -2.63 10.01 16.63
CA CYS A 436 -3.54 11.01 17.16
C CYS A 436 -3.24 12.41 16.60
N PHE A 437 -1.97 12.85 16.60
CA PHE A 437 -1.58 14.15 16.04
C PHE A 437 -1.88 14.25 14.54
N MET A 438 -1.52 13.23 13.78
CA MET A 438 -1.80 13.17 12.35
C MET A 438 -3.30 13.18 12.05
N THR A 439 -4.10 12.45 12.85
CA THR A 439 -5.56 12.41 12.68
C THR A 439 -6.18 13.78 12.96
N ILE A 440 -5.74 14.47 14.00
CA ILE A 440 -6.21 15.83 14.31
C ILE A 440 -5.94 16.77 13.13
N GLU A 441 -4.73 16.77 12.61
CA GLU A 441 -4.34 17.57 11.44
C GLU A 441 -5.21 17.24 10.22
N LEU A 442 -5.29 15.96 9.84
CA LEU A 442 -6.01 15.53 8.64
C LEU A 442 -7.53 15.76 8.75
N VAL A 443 -8.13 15.47 9.91
CA VAL A 443 -9.57 15.71 10.13
C VAL A 443 -9.86 17.19 10.11
N TRP A 444 -8.99 18.03 10.70
CA TRP A 444 -9.12 19.48 10.58
C TRP A 444 -9.18 19.90 9.10
N VAL A 445 -8.18 19.51 8.31
CA VAL A 445 -8.13 19.83 6.87
C VAL A 445 -9.40 19.37 6.15
N TYR A 446 -9.88 18.15 6.45
CA TYR A 446 -11.08 17.60 5.84
C TYR A 446 -12.35 18.40 6.17
N LEU A 447 -12.51 18.84 7.42
CA LEU A 447 -13.66 19.62 7.88
C LEU A 447 -13.69 21.04 7.28
N TYR A 448 -12.54 21.56 6.85
CA TYR A 448 -12.44 22.85 6.19
C TYR A 448 -12.34 22.76 4.66
N ASP A 449 -12.42 21.56 4.10
CA ASP A 449 -12.39 21.40 2.65
C ASP A 449 -13.65 22.01 1.99
N PRO A 450 -13.51 22.98 1.06
CA PRO A 450 -14.62 23.73 0.52
C PRO A 450 -15.55 22.90 -0.37
N PHE A 451 -15.07 21.79 -0.94
CA PHE A 451 -15.91 20.89 -1.69
C PHE A 451 -16.82 20.06 -0.77
N VAL A 452 -16.24 19.54 0.32
CA VAL A 452 -16.99 18.72 1.28
C VAL A 452 -17.93 19.57 2.13
N PHE A 453 -17.46 20.70 2.63
CA PHE A 453 -18.20 21.62 3.49
C PHE A 453 -18.19 23.03 2.91
N PRO A 454 -19.04 23.32 1.92
CA PRO A 454 -19.11 24.65 1.34
C PRO A 454 -19.49 25.69 2.40
N LYS A 455 -18.71 26.76 2.49
CA LYS A 455 -19.07 27.90 3.34
C LYS A 455 -20.41 28.43 2.87
N LYS A 456 -21.41 28.50 3.75
CA LYS A 456 -22.66 29.18 3.44
C LYS A 456 -22.31 30.59 2.94
N ALA A 457 -22.79 30.94 1.73
CA ALA A 457 -22.71 32.33 1.30
C ALA A 457 -23.30 33.18 2.42
N LYS A 458 -22.52 34.13 2.95
CA LYS A 458 -23.10 35.16 3.83
C LYS A 458 -24.03 35.98 2.94
N ASN A 459 -25.35 35.72 3.05
CA ASN A 459 -26.36 36.62 2.55
C ASN A 459 -26.31 37.92 3.35
#